data_261700277e40f109957621dc21c4a452
#
_entry.id   261700277e40f109957621dc21c4a452
#
_cell.length_a   1.000
_cell.length_b   1.000
_cell.length_c   1.000
_cell.angle_alpha   90.00
_cell.angle_beta   90.00
_cell.angle_gamma   90.00
#
_symmetry.space_group_name_H-M   'P 1'
#
loop_
_entity.id
_entity.type
_entity.pdbx_description
1 polymer ?
#
loop_
_entity_poly.entity_id
_entity_poly.type
_entity_poly.pdbx_seq_one_letter_code
_entity_poly.pdbx_strand_id
1 'polypeptide(L)'
;MLRYMDRSTIHYLKQKGWTNTQIGAFVGHHRDTIAKVLREPLDKEPAPRERTPQAAAFKARIEGWLDQGLSVQRMIEVARTDPDRPFEGSDAAFYNYVRPLRAVRAALSVNAVAVRFEGLPGELLQIDWGEMRQMPFTRPTLAGQTRYFFAARLKHSRFMYVRFTTDMQEETLLRCLIACFVEVGGVPWVVTSDNMKTVTLGRDDQHQPIWHPAYQKVALEFGFHPVACAPASGNQKGSVENLVKFVKSNFLAGRTFYDDADLEEECAAWLRRVNAERPSDATEQLPTTLLAVERPHFKPLPAVAHDYGIFDSVLVTRESLVTIATNRYSVPAHLVGQALTARLHQERIDLFQGALHAPAGHPR
;
A
#
# COMPACT_ATOMS: atom_id res chain seq x y z
N MET A 1 6.06 12.04 43.24
CA MET A 1 4.93 12.57 44.03
C MET A 1 4.48 11.46 44.96
N LEU A 2 4.27 11.78 46.28
CA LEU A 2 3.93 10.77 47.27
C LEU A 2 2.50 10.27 47.05
N ARG A 3 2.32 8.94 47.05
CA ARG A 3 1.02 8.27 46.95
C ARG A 3 0.25 8.38 48.29
N TYR A 4 -1.05 8.10 48.26
CA TYR A 4 -1.89 8.11 49.49
C TYR A 4 -1.30 7.28 50.64
N MET A 5 -0.80 6.08 50.34
CA MET A 5 -0.16 5.20 51.35
C MET A 5 1.08 5.85 51.99
N ASP A 6 1.91 6.56 51.22
CA ASP A 6 3.08 7.25 51.75
C ASP A 6 2.67 8.43 52.62
N ARG A 7 1.62 9.16 52.26
CA ARG A 7 1.08 10.29 53.02
C ARG A 7 0.50 9.83 54.36
N SER A 8 -0.29 8.76 54.36
CA SER A 8 -0.85 8.18 55.58
C SER A 8 0.24 7.71 56.54
N THR A 9 1.30 7.09 56.02
CA THR A 9 2.47 6.68 56.80
C THR A 9 3.17 7.88 57.45
N ILE A 10 3.38 8.98 56.70
CA ILE A 10 3.99 10.21 57.21
C ILE A 10 3.17 10.80 58.38
N HIS A 11 1.85 10.93 58.18
CA HIS A 11 0.95 11.42 59.25
C HIS A 11 0.94 10.52 60.48
N TYR A 12 0.89 9.20 60.28
CA TYR A 12 0.94 8.23 61.36
C TYR A 12 2.23 8.33 62.21
N LEU A 13 3.41 8.36 61.52
CA LEU A 13 4.70 8.49 62.18
C LEU A 13 4.80 9.83 62.95
N LYS A 14 4.24 10.90 62.39
CA LYS A 14 4.18 12.21 63.07
C LYS A 14 3.35 12.16 64.34
N GLN A 15 2.19 11.48 64.33
CA GLN A 15 1.36 11.25 65.54
C GLN A 15 2.08 10.42 66.59
N LYS A 16 3.02 9.55 66.17
CA LYS A 16 3.86 8.76 67.06
C LYS A 16 5.07 9.56 67.61
N GLY A 17 5.15 10.86 67.41
CA GLY A 17 6.16 11.75 67.98
C GLY A 17 7.46 11.83 67.17
N TRP A 18 7.52 11.25 65.97
CA TRP A 18 8.73 11.32 65.13
C TRP A 18 8.98 12.74 64.60
N THR A 19 10.26 13.12 64.51
CA THR A 19 10.67 14.38 63.91
C THR A 19 10.60 14.28 62.37
N ASN A 20 10.43 15.40 61.69
CA ASN A 20 10.37 15.42 60.20
C ASN A 20 11.64 14.86 59.56
N THR A 21 12.79 15.00 60.23
CA THR A 21 14.07 14.44 59.77
C THR A 21 14.07 12.90 59.85
N GLN A 22 13.57 12.34 60.97
CA GLN A 22 13.45 10.89 61.17
C GLN A 22 12.46 10.28 60.18
N ILE A 23 11.32 10.94 59.98
CA ILE A 23 10.31 10.49 58.99
C ILE A 23 10.91 10.54 57.59
N GLY A 24 11.64 11.62 57.26
CA GLY A 24 12.29 11.78 55.96
C GLY A 24 13.32 10.69 55.66
N ALA A 25 14.14 10.35 56.63
CA ALA A 25 15.10 9.25 56.53
C ALA A 25 14.43 7.90 56.33
N PHE A 26 13.29 7.66 57.00
CA PHE A 26 12.53 6.41 56.90
C PHE A 26 11.84 6.22 55.56
N VAL A 27 11.19 7.28 55.06
CA VAL A 27 10.44 7.22 53.78
C VAL A 27 11.25 7.61 52.54
N GLY A 28 12.54 7.93 52.70
CA GLY A 28 13.44 8.30 51.61
C GLY A 28 13.18 9.70 51.00
N HIS A 29 12.69 10.64 51.82
CA HIS A 29 12.37 12.00 51.34
C HIS A 29 12.97 13.10 52.23
N HIS A 30 13.25 14.28 51.61
CA HIS A 30 13.78 15.40 52.38
C HIS A 30 12.78 15.94 53.40
N ARG A 31 13.28 16.39 54.58
CA ARG A 31 12.47 16.93 55.68
C ARG A 31 11.47 18.01 55.27
N ASP A 32 11.82 18.85 54.28
CA ASP A 32 10.93 19.90 53.79
C ASP A 32 9.75 19.33 53.00
N THR A 33 9.96 18.21 52.29
CA THR A 33 8.88 17.45 51.65
C THR A 33 7.92 16.90 52.67
N ILE A 34 8.43 16.37 53.79
CA ILE A 34 7.62 15.88 54.92
C ILE A 34 6.82 17.03 55.53
N ALA A 35 7.45 18.18 55.79
CA ALA A 35 6.79 19.37 56.35
C ALA A 35 5.66 19.86 55.41
N LYS A 36 5.86 19.82 54.09
CA LYS A 36 4.85 20.19 53.10
C LYS A 36 3.68 19.20 53.11
N VAL A 37 3.93 17.88 53.17
CA VAL A 37 2.89 16.86 53.20
C VAL A 37 2.03 16.98 54.45
N LEU A 38 2.62 17.26 55.63
CA LEU A 38 1.92 17.42 56.90
C LEU A 38 1.02 18.67 56.97
N ARG A 39 1.25 19.67 56.10
CA ARG A 39 0.40 20.88 55.97
C ARG A 39 -0.76 20.69 55.00
N GLU A 40 -0.73 19.66 54.19
CA GLU A 40 -1.75 19.38 53.20
C GLU A 40 -2.75 18.32 53.73
N PRO A 41 -4.02 18.33 53.29
CA PRO A 41 -4.99 17.30 53.61
C PRO A 41 -4.48 15.91 53.25
N LEU A 42 -4.82 14.88 54.09
CA LEU A 42 -4.38 13.51 53.89
C LEU A 42 -4.89 12.94 52.52
N ASP A 43 -6.08 13.30 52.14
CA ASP A 43 -6.79 12.88 50.92
C ASP A 43 -6.46 13.70 49.69
N LYS A 44 -5.50 14.63 49.80
CA LYS A 44 -5.05 15.40 48.62
C LYS A 44 -4.46 14.49 47.55
N GLU A 45 -5.21 14.27 46.50
CA GLU A 45 -4.70 13.59 45.32
C GLU A 45 -3.61 14.43 44.63
N PRO A 46 -2.53 13.78 44.16
CA PRO A 46 -1.52 14.47 43.39
C PRO A 46 -2.17 15.03 42.09
N ALA A 47 -2.12 16.35 41.91
CA ALA A 47 -2.56 16.96 40.67
C ALA A 47 -1.83 16.28 39.51
N PRO A 48 -2.55 15.78 38.50
CA PRO A 48 -1.92 15.22 37.30
C PRO A 48 -0.99 16.30 36.71
N ARG A 49 0.28 15.95 36.48
CA ARG A 49 1.17 16.83 35.72
C ARG A 49 0.64 16.90 34.30
N GLU A 50 -0.04 17.96 33.97
CA GLU A 50 -0.37 18.28 32.58
C GLU A 50 0.92 18.62 31.84
N ARG A 51 1.57 17.59 31.30
CA ARG A 51 2.61 17.79 30.30
C ARG A 51 1.89 17.96 28.97
N THR A 52 1.87 19.17 28.42
CA THR A 52 1.40 19.38 27.06
C THR A 52 2.27 18.56 26.12
N PRO A 53 1.71 17.55 25.41
CA PRO A 53 2.49 16.74 24.47
C PRO A 53 3.10 17.63 23.38
N GLN A 54 4.31 17.36 22.95
CA GLN A 54 4.93 18.13 21.82
C GLN A 54 4.05 18.09 20.56
N ALA A 55 3.34 16.98 20.31
CA ALA A 55 2.40 16.86 19.21
C ALA A 55 1.21 17.84 19.28
N ALA A 56 0.92 18.39 20.48
CA ALA A 56 -0.14 19.39 20.63
C ALA A 56 0.14 20.69 19.87
N ALA A 57 1.41 21.00 19.61
CA ALA A 57 1.80 22.14 18.78
C ALA A 57 1.33 22.02 17.32
N PHE A 58 1.09 20.80 16.87
CA PHE A 58 0.61 20.48 15.52
C PHE A 58 -0.91 20.26 15.45
N LYS A 59 -1.68 20.57 16.51
CA LYS A 59 -3.11 20.23 16.61
C LYS A 59 -3.90 20.65 15.36
N ALA A 60 -3.85 21.90 14.97
CA ALA A 60 -4.60 22.42 13.82
C ALA A 60 -4.17 21.71 12.49
N ARG A 61 -2.87 21.44 12.35
CA ARG A 61 -2.34 20.72 11.18
C ARG A 61 -2.75 19.25 11.20
N ILE A 62 -2.72 18.61 12.35
CA ILE A 62 -3.18 17.22 12.53
C ILE A 62 -4.66 17.10 12.17
N GLU A 63 -5.49 18.04 12.59
CA GLU A 63 -6.91 18.07 12.21
C GLU A 63 -7.08 18.20 10.69
N GLY A 64 -6.36 19.09 10.02
CA GLY A 64 -6.34 19.22 8.57
C GLY A 64 -5.80 17.97 7.86
N TRP A 65 -4.75 17.34 8.39
CA TRP A 65 -4.22 16.09 7.84
C TRP A 65 -5.18 14.91 8.00
N LEU A 66 -5.95 14.88 9.10
CA LEU A 66 -7.01 13.90 9.28
C LEU A 66 -8.14 14.10 8.27
N ASP A 67 -8.47 15.35 7.93
CA ASP A 67 -9.49 15.68 6.91
C ASP A 67 -9.00 15.27 5.50
N GLN A 68 -7.71 15.42 5.23
CA GLN A 68 -7.05 14.97 4.01
C GLN A 68 -6.84 13.45 3.95
N GLY A 69 -7.14 12.73 5.05
CA GLY A 69 -6.99 11.27 5.11
C GLY A 69 -5.56 10.77 5.24
N LEU A 70 -4.61 11.60 5.71
CA LEU A 70 -3.23 11.18 5.91
C LEU A 70 -3.13 10.06 6.96
N SER A 71 -2.24 9.11 6.73
CA SER A 71 -1.87 8.14 7.76
C SER A 71 -1.08 8.83 8.89
N VAL A 72 -1.15 8.30 10.13
CA VAL A 72 -0.40 8.89 11.26
C VAL A 72 1.10 8.87 11.00
N GLN A 73 1.60 7.83 10.33
CA GLN A 73 3.00 7.73 9.94
C GLN A 73 3.39 8.88 9.00
N ARG A 74 2.55 9.18 8.01
CA ARG A 74 2.79 10.29 7.10
C ARG A 74 2.73 11.65 7.82
N MET A 75 1.81 11.80 8.77
CA MET A 75 1.78 13.01 9.62
C MET A 75 3.07 13.21 10.40
N ILE A 76 3.66 12.12 10.95
CA ILE A 76 4.95 12.16 11.66
C ILE A 76 6.08 12.56 10.71
N GLU A 77 6.13 11.97 9.52
CA GLU A 77 7.13 12.33 8.50
C GLU A 77 7.08 13.82 8.17
N VAL A 78 5.87 14.33 7.88
CA VAL A 78 5.66 15.77 7.57
C VAL A 78 5.99 16.66 8.77
N ALA A 79 5.61 16.24 9.99
CA ALA A 79 5.91 17.02 11.18
C ALA A 79 7.42 17.08 11.49
N ARG A 80 8.18 16.02 11.17
CA ARG A 80 9.64 15.99 11.32
C ARG A 80 10.39 16.84 10.31
N THR A 81 9.84 16.99 9.12
CA THR A 81 10.42 17.82 8.05
C THR A 81 9.94 19.26 8.08
N ASP A 82 9.20 19.66 9.11
CA ASP A 82 8.73 21.03 9.28
C ASP A 82 9.90 22.01 9.40
N PRO A 83 10.05 23.00 8.51
CA PRO A 83 11.18 23.92 8.53
C PRO A 83 11.17 24.87 9.73
N ASP A 84 9.97 25.21 10.25
CA ASP A 84 9.84 26.18 11.33
C ASP A 84 9.89 25.51 12.71
N ARG A 85 9.33 24.29 12.82
CA ARG A 85 9.24 23.58 14.09
C ARG A 85 9.22 22.07 13.89
N PRO A 86 10.36 21.43 13.66
CA PRO A 86 10.40 19.98 13.49
C PRO A 86 9.91 19.24 14.75
N PHE A 87 9.18 18.13 14.54
CA PHE A 87 8.76 17.26 15.64
C PHE A 87 9.92 16.36 16.07
N GLU A 88 10.40 16.54 17.30
CA GLU A 88 11.52 15.78 17.87
C GLU A 88 11.08 14.65 18.81
N GLY A 89 9.76 14.48 19.03
CA GLY A 89 9.21 13.48 19.91
C GLY A 89 9.27 12.06 19.35
N SER A 90 8.97 11.07 20.19
CA SER A 90 8.85 9.69 19.75
C SER A 90 7.56 9.48 18.94
N ASP A 91 7.58 8.53 18.00
CA ASP A 91 6.40 8.12 17.23
C ASP A 91 5.25 7.73 18.15
N ALA A 92 5.53 6.98 19.21
CA ALA A 92 4.55 6.59 20.23
C ALA A 92 3.84 7.80 20.87
N ALA A 93 4.58 8.87 21.16
CA ALA A 93 3.98 10.10 21.72
C ALA A 93 3.03 10.77 20.72
N PHE A 94 3.40 10.79 19.45
CA PHE A 94 2.54 11.33 18.39
C PHE A 94 1.30 10.46 18.17
N TYR A 95 1.47 9.14 18.07
CA TYR A 95 0.36 8.18 17.97
C TYR A 95 -0.62 8.32 19.15
N ASN A 96 -0.12 8.42 20.39
CA ASN A 96 -0.95 8.59 21.57
C ASN A 96 -1.75 9.89 21.56
N TYR A 97 -1.19 10.97 20.97
CA TYR A 97 -1.90 12.24 20.83
C TYR A 97 -2.99 12.17 19.73
N VAL A 98 -2.71 11.54 18.59
CA VAL A 98 -3.65 11.44 17.46
C VAL A 98 -4.75 10.41 17.72
N ARG A 99 -4.47 9.35 18.49
CA ARG A 99 -5.40 8.25 18.75
C ARG A 99 -6.78 8.70 19.24
N PRO A 100 -6.93 9.57 20.27
CA PRO A 100 -8.26 10.05 20.71
C PRO A 100 -8.96 10.90 19.64
N LEU A 101 -8.22 11.70 18.86
CA LEU A 101 -8.79 12.50 17.78
C LEU A 101 -9.39 11.61 16.67
N ARG A 102 -8.74 10.47 16.37
CA ARG A 102 -9.28 9.46 15.45
C ARG A 102 -10.46 8.69 16.03
N ALA A 103 -10.43 8.36 17.32
CA ALA A 103 -11.50 7.59 17.97
C ALA A 103 -12.83 8.34 17.94
N VAL A 104 -12.83 9.66 18.14
CA VAL A 104 -14.02 10.50 18.03
C VAL A 104 -14.61 10.45 16.62
N ARG A 105 -13.78 10.39 15.58
CA ARG A 105 -14.24 10.28 14.18
C ARG A 105 -14.71 8.85 13.83
N ALA A 106 -14.05 7.84 14.38
CA ALA A 106 -14.38 6.43 14.15
C ALA A 106 -15.69 6.00 14.86
N ALA A 107 -16.08 6.68 15.95
CA ALA A 107 -17.34 6.40 16.66
C ALA A 107 -18.59 6.69 15.82
N LEU A 108 -18.45 7.37 14.68
CA LEU A 108 -19.52 7.64 13.72
C LEU A 108 -19.61 6.61 12.59
N SER A 109 -18.70 5.65 12.51
CA SER A 109 -18.72 4.57 11.51
C SER A 109 -18.89 3.21 12.18
N VAL A 110 -19.97 2.50 11.82
CA VAL A 110 -20.21 1.12 12.28
C VAL A 110 -19.16 0.21 11.67
N ASN A 111 -18.21 -0.28 12.49
CA ASN A 111 -17.20 -1.23 12.05
C ASN A 111 -17.77 -2.65 12.04
N ALA A 112 -17.90 -3.24 10.87
CA ALA A 112 -18.13 -4.68 10.73
C ALA A 112 -16.91 -5.47 11.19
N VAL A 113 -17.13 -6.57 11.93
CA VAL A 113 -16.06 -7.48 12.33
C VAL A 113 -15.46 -8.14 11.09
N ALA A 114 -14.18 -7.94 10.82
CA ALA A 114 -13.47 -8.58 9.72
C ALA A 114 -12.67 -9.78 10.24
N VAL A 115 -12.97 -10.96 9.71
CA VAL A 115 -12.15 -12.15 9.94
C VAL A 115 -10.90 -12.07 9.07
N ARG A 116 -9.70 -12.08 9.68
CA ARG A 116 -8.43 -12.10 8.94
C ARG A 116 -8.23 -13.49 8.34
N PHE A 117 -8.18 -13.56 7.03
CA PHE A 117 -7.72 -14.74 6.30
C PHE A 117 -6.22 -14.58 6.04
N GLU A 118 -5.41 -15.45 6.61
CA GLU A 118 -3.97 -15.52 6.36
C GLU A 118 -3.73 -16.45 5.16
N GLY A 119 -3.04 -15.94 4.12
CA GLY A 119 -2.67 -16.74 2.94
C GLY A 119 -1.44 -17.61 3.22
N LEU A 120 -1.35 -18.75 2.56
CA LEU A 120 -0.15 -19.58 2.56
C LEU A 120 0.98 -18.90 1.76
N PRO A 121 2.26 -19.22 2.05
CA PRO A 121 3.38 -18.72 1.25
C PRO A 121 3.22 -19.06 -0.23
N GLY A 122 3.40 -18.07 -1.10
CA GLY A 122 3.30 -18.24 -2.56
C GLY A 122 1.89 -18.37 -3.12
N GLU A 123 0.87 -18.41 -2.27
CA GLU A 123 -0.49 -18.71 -2.69
C GLU A 123 -1.16 -17.56 -3.43
N LEU A 124 -1.24 -16.38 -2.82
CA LEU A 124 -2.19 -15.36 -3.26
C LEU A 124 -1.56 -13.99 -3.48
N LEU A 125 -1.70 -13.47 -4.68
CA LEU A 125 -1.49 -12.07 -5.05
C LEU A 125 -2.84 -11.40 -5.26
N GLN A 126 -3.06 -10.27 -4.60
CA GLN A 126 -4.20 -9.40 -4.83
C GLN A 126 -3.80 -8.20 -5.66
N ILE A 127 -4.58 -7.88 -6.70
CA ILE A 127 -4.34 -6.73 -7.58
C ILE A 127 -5.57 -5.82 -7.61
N ASP A 128 -5.31 -4.52 -7.76
CA ASP A 128 -6.35 -3.50 -7.88
C ASP A 128 -5.82 -2.27 -8.63
N TRP A 129 -6.73 -1.41 -9.09
CA TRP A 129 -6.42 -0.12 -9.67
C TRP A 129 -6.80 1.02 -8.74
N GLY A 130 -5.91 2.00 -8.63
CA GLY A 130 -6.23 3.29 -8.06
C GLY A 130 -6.22 4.38 -9.11
N GLU A 131 -7.05 5.40 -8.91
CA GLU A 131 -7.11 6.59 -9.76
C GLU A 131 -6.80 7.84 -8.94
N MET A 132 -5.99 8.73 -9.51
CA MET A 132 -5.74 10.08 -9.03
C MET A 132 -6.00 11.07 -10.16
N ARG A 133 -7.16 11.73 -10.11
CA ARG A 133 -7.63 12.61 -11.20
C ARG A 133 -6.82 13.90 -11.34
N GLN A 134 -6.24 14.37 -10.24
CA GLN A 134 -5.44 15.59 -10.20
C GLN A 134 -4.14 15.29 -9.47
N MET A 135 -3.17 14.74 -10.20
CA MET A 135 -1.82 14.60 -9.66
C MET A 135 -1.21 15.99 -9.44
N PRO A 136 -0.63 16.23 -8.27
CA PRO A 136 -0.04 17.53 -7.92
C PRO A 136 1.33 17.69 -8.59
N PHE A 137 1.35 17.68 -9.93
CA PHE A 137 2.53 17.97 -10.73
C PHE A 137 2.81 19.47 -10.74
N THR A 138 4.07 19.84 -10.55
CA THR A 138 4.54 21.23 -10.66
C THR A 138 4.88 21.60 -12.10
N ARG A 139 5.16 20.62 -12.96
CA ARG A 139 5.36 20.79 -14.40
C ARG A 139 4.12 20.27 -15.15
N PRO A 140 3.60 20.99 -16.16
CA PRO A 140 2.56 20.48 -17.05
C PRO A 140 3.02 19.21 -17.77
N THR A 141 2.19 18.15 -17.77
CA THR A 141 2.46 16.91 -18.49
C THR A 141 1.59 16.80 -19.73
N LEU A 142 2.10 16.19 -20.81
CA LEU A 142 1.36 15.99 -22.06
C LEU A 142 0.13 15.07 -21.88
N ALA A 143 0.21 14.13 -20.95
CA ALA A 143 -0.86 13.19 -20.62
C ALA A 143 -1.93 13.77 -19.65
N GLY A 144 -1.90 15.09 -19.40
CA GLY A 144 -2.76 15.73 -18.41
C GLY A 144 -2.38 15.37 -16.97
N GLN A 145 -3.28 15.61 -16.02
CA GLN A 145 -3.00 15.43 -14.59
C GLN A 145 -3.56 14.14 -13.99
N THR A 146 -4.32 13.36 -14.74
CA THR A 146 -4.83 12.09 -14.26
C THR A 146 -3.78 11.02 -14.36
N ARG A 147 -3.54 10.31 -13.26
CA ARG A 147 -2.73 9.08 -13.24
C ARG A 147 -3.50 7.96 -12.60
N TYR A 148 -3.27 6.80 -13.11
CA TYR A 148 -3.72 5.56 -12.53
C TYR A 148 -2.53 4.86 -11.88
N PHE A 149 -2.79 3.94 -10.98
CA PHE A 149 -1.74 3.11 -10.45
C PHE A 149 -2.23 1.68 -10.26
N PHE A 150 -1.46 0.76 -10.80
CA PHE A 150 -1.58 -0.65 -10.51
C PHE A 150 -1.02 -0.90 -9.10
N ALA A 151 -1.81 -1.56 -8.25
CA ALA A 151 -1.43 -1.91 -6.91
C ALA A 151 -1.56 -3.42 -6.72
N ALA A 152 -0.50 -4.06 -6.26
CA ALA A 152 -0.46 -5.50 -5.99
C ALA A 152 0.09 -5.77 -4.59
N ARG A 153 -0.46 -6.78 -3.92
CA ARG A 153 -0.03 -7.18 -2.58
C ARG A 153 -0.06 -8.69 -2.42
N LEU A 154 1.05 -9.25 -2.01
CA LEU A 154 1.10 -10.64 -1.58
C LEU A 154 0.38 -10.81 -0.23
N LYS A 155 -0.42 -11.86 -0.12
CA LYS A 155 -1.26 -12.07 1.06
C LYS A 155 -0.45 -12.53 2.27
N HIS A 156 0.57 -13.36 2.06
CA HIS A 156 1.42 -13.90 3.12
C HIS A 156 2.46 -12.87 3.58
N SER A 157 3.37 -12.46 2.70
CA SER A 157 4.47 -11.54 3.06
C SER A 157 4.03 -10.10 3.28
N ARG A 158 2.85 -9.72 2.80
CA ARG A 158 2.38 -8.33 2.73
C ARG A 158 3.22 -7.44 1.82
N PHE A 159 4.11 -8.04 1.04
CA PHE A 159 4.92 -7.30 0.07
C PHE A 159 4.03 -6.55 -0.92
N MET A 160 4.35 -5.29 -1.14
CA MET A 160 3.58 -4.38 -1.98
C MET A 160 4.35 -4.03 -3.25
N TYR A 161 3.65 -4.01 -4.37
CA TYR A 161 4.11 -3.50 -5.64
C TYR A 161 3.12 -2.45 -6.14
N VAL A 162 3.63 -1.29 -6.55
CA VAL A 162 2.82 -0.20 -7.10
C VAL A 162 3.54 0.36 -8.32
N ARG A 163 2.80 0.60 -9.40
CA ARG A 163 3.30 1.24 -10.61
C ARG A 163 2.29 2.26 -11.12
N PHE A 164 2.74 3.48 -11.37
CA PHE A 164 1.91 4.53 -11.95
C PHE A 164 1.85 4.40 -13.48
N THR A 165 0.71 4.78 -14.04
CA THR A 165 0.41 4.65 -15.48
C THR A 165 -0.46 5.81 -15.94
N THR A 166 -0.49 6.05 -17.24
CA THR A 166 -1.35 7.07 -17.88
C THR A 166 -2.74 6.55 -18.22
N ASP A 167 -2.92 5.22 -18.21
CA ASP A 167 -4.17 4.55 -18.52
C ASP A 167 -4.36 3.26 -17.69
N MET A 168 -5.53 2.64 -17.81
CA MET A 168 -5.87 1.34 -17.20
C MET A 168 -6.24 0.31 -18.28
N GLN A 169 -5.67 0.41 -19.46
CA GLN A 169 -5.98 -0.51 -20.56
C GLN A 169 -5.50 -1.94 -20.24
N GLU A 170 -6.01 -2.90 -20.97
CA GLU A 170 -5.67 -4.31 -20.76
C GLU A 170 -4.17 -4.56 -20.91
N GLU A 171 -3.56 -4.01 -21.96
CA GLU A 171 -2.13 -4.13 -22.17
C GLU A 171 -1.33 -3.59 -20.97
N THR A 172 -1.70 -2.42 -20.49
CA THR A 172 -1.07 -1.77 -19.32
C THR A 172 -1.21 -2.63 -18.09
N LEU A 173 -2.40 -3.22 -17.85
CA LEU A 173 -2.61 -4.17 -16.76
C LEU A 173 -1.66 -5.37 -16.86
N LEU A 174 -1.61 -6.01 -18.03
CA LEU A 174 -0.80 -7.21 -18.23
C LEU A 174 0.69 -6.94 -18.05
N ARG A 175 1.17 -5.79 -18.55
CA ARG A 175 2.56 -5.36 -18.34
C ARG A 175 2.88 -5.08 -16.88
N CYS A 176 1.99 -4.42 -16.16
CA CYS A 176 2.16 -4.19 -14.71
C CYS A 176 2.17 -5.50 -13.92
N LEU A 177 1.28 -6.43 -14.26
CA LEU A 177 1.20 -7.74 -13.61
C LEU A 177 2.48 -8.56 -13.83
N ILE A 178 2.97 -8.62 -15.07
CA ILE A 178 4.20 -9.35 -15.41
C ILE A 178 5.41 -8.69 -14.73
N ALA A 179 5.51 -7.36 -14.73
CA ALA A 179 6.55 -6.65 -14.01
C ALA A 179 6.51 -6.92 -12.50
N CYS A 180 5.30 -7.05 -11.92
CA CYS A 180 5.15 -7.46 -10.52
C CYS A 180 5.70 -8.87 -10.28
N PHE A 181 5.43 -9.85 -11.18
CA PHE A 181 5.97 -11.20 -11.07
C PHE A 181 7.51 -11.21 -11.14
N VAL A 182 8.08 -10.39 -12.01
CA VAL A 182 9.54 -10.21 -12.10
C VAL A 182 10.10 -9.65 -10.81
N GLU A 183 9.49 -8.62 -10.25
CA GLU A 183 9.92 -7.97 -8.99
C GLU A 183 9.86 -8.93 -7.80
N VAL A 184 8.78 -9.68 -7.64
CA VAL A 184 8.67 -10.65 -6.52
C VAL A 184 9.53 -11.90 -6.74
N GLY A 185 9.97 -12.16 -7.98
CA GLY A 185 10.86 -13.25 -8.34
C GLY A 185 10.16 -14.58 -8.61
N GLY A 186 8.87 -14.56 -9.01
CA GLY A 186 8.10 -15.75 -9.32
C GLY A 186 6.64 -15.48 -9.54
N VAL A 187 5.86 -16.52 -9.83
CA VAL A 187 4.42 -16.41 -10.11
C VAL A 187 3.62 -17.02 -8.97
N PRO A 188 2.79 -16.25 -8.26
CA PRO A 188 1.87 -16.76 -7.25
C PRO A 188 0.87 -17.76 -7.86
N TRP A 189 0.38 -18.69 -7.05
CA TRP A 189 -0.58 -19.70 -7.51
C TRP A 189 -1.93 -19.10 -7.92
N VAL A 190 -2.35 -18.06 -7.24
CA VAL A 190 -3.64 -17.39 -7.44
C VAL A 190 -3.44 -15.89 -7.56
N VAL A 191 -4.06 -15.30 -8.57
CA VAL A 191 -4.16 -13.84 -8.71
C VAL A 191 -5.62 -13.44 -8.56
N THR A 192 -5.90 -12.66 -7.52
CA THR A 192 -7.25 -12.18 -7.24
C THR A 192 -7.39 -10.71 -7.63
N SER A 193 -8.44 -10.39 -8.37
CA SER A 193 -8.79 -9.03 -8.76
C SER A 193 -10.25 -8.71 -8.44
N ASP A 194 -10.60 -7.44 -8.43
CA ASP A 194 -11.99 -7.01 -8.55
C ASP A 194 -12.52 -7.33 -9.97
N ASN A 195 -13.84 -7.19 -10.18
CA ASN A 195 -14.47 -7.38 -11.50
C ASN A 195 -14.11 -6.23 -12.47
N MET A 196 -12.81 -6.03 -12.72
CA MET A 196 -12.32 -5.04 -13.68
C MET A 196 -12.67 -5.49 -15.11
N LYS A 197 -13.11 -4.55 -15.95
CA LYS A 197 -13.42 -4.85 -17.37
C LYS A 197 -12.20 -5.36 -18.17
N THR A 198 -11.01 -5.03 -17.73
CA THR A 198 -9.74 -5.49 -18.31
C THR A 198 -9.37 -6.92 -17.91
N VAL A 199 -10.06 -7.48 -16.91
CA VAL A 199 -9.87 -8.85 -16.42
C VAL A 199 -11.07 -9.73 -16.78
N THR A 200 -12.29 -9.20 -16.62
CA THR A 200 -13.53 -9.95 -16.88
C THR A 200 -14.46 -9.18 -17.80
N LEU A 201 -15.02 -9.86 -18.80
CA LEU A 201 -16.04 -9.31 -19.70
C LEU A 201 -17.45 -9.38 -19.11
N GLY A 202 -17.62 -10.07 -17.99
CA GLY A 202 -18.90 -10.28 -17.30
C GLY A 202 -18.94 -11.63 -16.61
N ARG A 203 -20.14 -12.13 -16.40
CA ARG A 203 -20.39 -13.46 -15.84
C ARG A 203 -21.37 -14.21 -16.72
N ASP A 204 -21.20 -15.52 -16.81
CA ASP A 204 -22.12 -16.41 -17.51
C ASP A 204 -23.39 -16.67 -16.67
N ASP A 205 -24.31 -17.48 -17.22
CA ASP A 205 -25.57 -17.87 -16.58
C ASP A 205 -25.35 -18.67 -15.28
N GLN A 206 -24.16 -19.25 -15.08
CA GLN A 206 -23.74 -19.95 -13.87
C GLN A 206 -22.99 -19.07 -12.89
N HIS A 207 -22.98 -17.75 -13.13
CA HIS A 207 -22.26 -16.73 -12.35
C HIS A 207 -20.74 -16.89 -12.36
N GLN A 208 -20.16 -17.68 -13.29
CA GLN A 208 -18.72 -17.78 -13.46
C GLN A 208 -18.18 -16.58 -14.24
N PRO A 209 -16.96 -16.09 -13.92
CA PRO A 209 -16.36 -14.98 -14.64
C PRO A 209 -16.03 -15.39 -16.08
N ILE A 210 -16.41 -14.53 -17.03
CA ILE A 210 -15.95 -14.62 -18.42
C ILE A 210 -14.68 -13.80 -18.52
N TRP A 211 -13.54 -14.46 -18.61
CA TRP A 211 -12.22 -13.80 -18.62
C TRP A 211 -11.96 -13.09 -19.95
N HIS A 212 -11.27 -11.95 -19.86
CA HIS A 212 -10.74 -11.30 -21.06
C HIS A 212 -9.69 -12.23 -21.74
N PRO A 213 -9.75 -12.45 -23.07
CA PRO A 213 -8.91 -13.45 -23.74
C PRO A 213 -7.41 -13.29 -23.51
N ALA A 214 -6.88 -12.06 -23.60
CA ALA A 214 -5.46 -11.82 -23.38
C ALA A 214 -5.05 -12.05 -21.91
N TYR A 215 -5.90 -11.67 -20.94
CA TYR A 215 -5.66 -11.98 -19.53
C TYR A 215 -5.66 -13.48 -19.28
N GLN A 216 -6.64 -14.22 -19.83
CA GLN A 216 -6.70 -15.68 -19.74
C GLN A 216 -5.47 -16.34 -20.37
N LYS A 217 -4.98 -15.82 -21.51
CA LYS A 217 -3.77 -16.29 -22.16
C LYS A 217 -2.53 -16.13 -21.27
N VAL A 218 -2.37 -14.95 -20.64
CA VAL A 218 -1.29 -14.71 -19.69
C VAL A 218 -1.42 -15.64 -18.47
N ALA A 219 -2.64 -15.85 -17.95
CA ALA A 219 -2.85 -16.76 -16.83
C ALA A 219 -2.40 -18.19 -17.16
N LEU A 220 -2.70 -18.68 -18.37
CA LEU A 220 -2.27 -20.00 -18.85
C LEU A 220 -0.74 -20.06 -19.07
N GLU A 221 -0.15 -19.06 -19.70
CA GLU A 221 1.29 -19.05 -20.02
C GLU A 221 2.16 -18.90 -18.76
N PHE A 222 1.70 -18.12 -17.78
CA PHE A 222 2.38 -17.96 -16.48
C PHE A 222 1.95 -19.01 -15.45
N GLY A 223 0.86 -19.69 -15.69
CA GLY A 223 0.38 -20.81 -14.89
C GLY A 223 -0.29 -20.39 -13.57
N PHE A 224 -0.78 -19.17 -13.41
CA PHE A 224 -1.57 -18.79 -12.25
C PHE A 224 -3.08 -19.04 -12.46
N HIS A 225 -3.79 -19.21 -11.34
CA HIS A 225 -5.26 -19.32 -11.36
C HIS A 225 -5.88 -17.93 -11.14
N PRO A 226 -6.64 -17.39 -12.12
CA PRO A 226 -7.31 -16.11 -11.94
C PRO A 226 -8.57 -16.28 -11.08
N VAL A 227 -8.80 -15.36 -10.14
CA VAL A 227 -9.99 -15.29 -9.30
C VAL A 227 -10.57 -13.89 -9.33
N ALA A 228 -11.84 -13.76 -9.72
CA ALA A 228 -12.59 -12.52 -9.63
C ALA A 228 -13.41 -12.51 -8.33
N CYS A 229 -13.22 -11.50 -7.49
CA CYS A 229 -13.99 -11.37 -6.25
C CYS A 229 -15.49 -11.38 -6.52
N ALA A 230 -16.24 -12.12 -5.73
CA ALA A 230 -17.70 -12.10 -5.82
C ALA A 230 -18.23 -10.72 -5.41
N PRO A 231 -19.26 -10.17 -6.09
CA PRO A 231 -19.93 -8.97 -5.65
C PRO A 231 -20.40 -9.14 -4.19
N ALA A 232 -20.14 -8.15 -3.35
CA ALA A 232 -20.54 -8.10 -1.93
C ALA A 232 -19.80 -9.03 -0.93
N SER A 233 -18.74 -9.72 -1.32
CA SER A 233 -17.90 -10.48 -0.35
C SER A 233 -16.90 -9.57 0.37
N GLY A 234 -17.37 -8.85 1.40
CA GLY A 234 -16.58 -7.84 2.14
C GLY A 234 -15.28 -8.37 2.77
N ASN A 235 -15.21 -9.66 3.09
CA ASN A 235 -14.03 -10.27 3.73
C ASN A 235 -12.87 -10.53 2.76
N GLN A 236 -13.13 -10.74 1.46
CA GLN A 236 -12.09 -10.89 0.44
C GLN A 236 -11.60 -9.53 -0.08
N LYS A 237 -12.46 -8.53 -0.09
CA LYS A 237 -12.21 -7.19 -0.63
C LYS A 237 -11.40 -6.29 0.30
N GLY A 238 -11.49 -6.49 1.62
CA GLY A 238 -10.95 -5.56 2.62
C GLY A 238 -9.43 -5.35 2.60
N SER A 239 -8.62 -6.27 2.02
CA SER A 239 -7.16 -6.10 2.02
C SER A 239 -6.63 -5.27 0.85
N VAL A 240 -7.30 -5.28 -0.31
CA VAL A 240 -6.88 -4.53 -1.51
C VAL A 240 -7.43 -3.11 -1.51
N GLU A 241 -8.69 -2.92 -1.13
CA GLU A 241 -9.22 -1.56 -0.89
C GLU A 241 -8.35 -0.80 0.12
N ASN A 242 -7.82 -1.52 1.12
CA ASN A 242 -6.85 -0.97 2.07
C ASN A 242 -5.52 -0.61 1.41
N LEU A 243 -5.05 -1.34 0.36
CA LEU A 243 -3.81 -1.01 -0.33
C LEU A 243 -3.95 0.27 -1.15
N VAL A 244 -4.99 0.39 -1.98
CA VAL A 244 -5.26 1.60 -2.76
C VAL A 244 -5.44 2.81 -1.83
N LYS A 245 -6.19 2.64 -0.74
CA LYS A 245 -6.35 3.67 0.28
C LYS A 245 -5.02 4.02 0.96
N PHE A 246 -4.19 3.03 1.23
CA PHE A 246 -2.85 3.23 1.83
C PHE A 246 -1.93 4.02 0.89
N VAL A 247 -1.89 3.68 -0.42
CA VAL A 247 -1.14 4.47 -1.41
C VAL A 247 -1.61 5.92 -1.41
N LYS A 248 -2.93 6.16 -1.47
CA LYS A 248 -3.48 7.52 -1.47
C LYS A 248 -3.17 8.29 -0.20
N SER A 249 -3.29 7.68 0.97
CA SER A 249 -3.14 8.37 2.26
C SER A 249 -1.72 8.42 2.80
N ASN A 250 -0.82 7.53 2.36
CA ASN A 250 0.56 7.47 2.84
C ASN A 250 1.58 7.93 1.81
N PHE A 251 1.39 7.57 0.53
CA PHE A 251 2.30 7.99 -0.52
C PHE A 251 1.87 9.33 -1.15
N LEU A 252 0.65 9.43 -1.67
CA LEU A 252 0.22 10.59 -2.47
C LEU A 252 -0.13 11.81 -1.61
N ALA A 253 -0.79 11.60 -0.46
CA ALA A 253 -1.29 12.71 0.34
C ALA A 253 -0.18 13.64 0.83
N GLY A 254 -0.35 14.93 0.59
CA GLY A 254 0.59 15.97 1.02
C GLY A 254 1.95 15.96 0.31
N ARG A 255 2.05 15.30 -0.86
CA ARG A 255 3.23 15.38 -1.75
C ARG A 255 2.90 16.14 -3.01
N THR A 256 3.92 16.73 -3.59
CA THR A 256 3.93 17.28 -4.95
C THR A 256 5.05 16.62 -5.71
N PHE A 257 4.89 16.47 -7.01
CA PHE A 257 5.85 15.83 -7.90
C PHE A 257 6.21 16.79 -9.01
N TYR A 258 7.44 16.71 -9.50
CA TYR A 258 7.85 17.56 -10.61
C TYR A 258 7.17 17.07 -11.92
N ASP A 259 7.35 15.80 -12.26
CA ASP A 259 6.75 15.11 -13.41
C ASP A 259 6.60 13.60 -13.15
N ASP A 260 6.34 12.81 -14.20
CA ASP A 260 6.18 11.36 -14.09
C ASP A 260 7.46 10.63 -13.66
N ALA A 261 8.62 11.12 -14.09
CA ALA A 261 9.90 10.51 -13.70
C ALA A 261 10.17 10.69 -12.20
N ASP A 262 9.93 11.88 -11.67
CA ASP A 262 10.02 12.15 -10.23
C ASP A 262 8.98 11.34 -9.43
N LEU A 263 7.75 11.21 -9.96
CA LEU A 263 6.73 10.36 -9.36
C LEU A 263 7.18 8.89 -9.27
N GLU A 264 7.80 8.35 -10.32
CA GLU A 264 8.31 6.97 -10.35
C GLU A 264 9.47 6.78 -9.36
N GLU A 265 10.41 7.71 -9.30
CA GLU A 265 11.55 7.68 -8.38
C GLU A 265 11.09 7.73 -6.91
N GLU A 266 10.21 8.68 -6.59
CA GLU A 266 9.64 8.81 -5.25
C GLU A 266 8.79 7.59 -4.84
N CYS A 267 8.04 7.01 -5.79
CA CYS A 267 7.30 5.77 -5.56
C CYS A 267 8.23 4.60 -5.26
N ALA A 268 9.31 4.44 -6.03
CA ALA A 268 10.29 3.40 -5.81
C ALA A 268 10.99 3.56 -4.45
N ALA A 269 11.35 4.79 -4.06
CA ALA A 269 11.92 5.09 -2.75
C ALA A 269 10.93 4.78 -1.61
N TRP A 270 9.68 5.14 -1.78
CA TRP A 270 8.63 4.83 -0.81
C TRP A 270 8.38 3.31 -0.69
N LEU A 271 8.33 2.57 -1.81
CA LEU A 271 8.17 1.11 -1.80
C LEU A 271 9.33 0.41 -1.08
N ARG A 272 10.57 0.88 -1.27
CA ARG A 272 11.73 0.36 -0.51
C ARG A 272 11.52 0.52 0.99
N ARG A 273 11.10 1.71 1.45
CA ARG A 273 10.84 1.96 2.88
C ARG A 273 9.75 1.06 3.45
N VAL A 274 8.60 0.97 2.77
CA VAL A 274 7.46 0.20 3.30
C VAL A 274 7.67 -1.31 3.24
N ASN A 275 8.48 -1.81 2.30
CA ASN A 275 8.75 -3.23 2.16
C ASN A 275 9.96 -3.70 2.96
N ALA A 276 11.02 -2.87 3.09
CA ALA A 276 12.31 -3.30 3.64
C ALA A 276 12.70 -2.65 4.97
N GLU A 277 12.07 -1.53 5.34
CA GLU A 277 12.47 -0.79 6.54
C GLU A 277 11.35 -0.74 7.61
N ARG A 278 10.12 -1.05 7.22
CA ARG A 278 8.98 -0.99 8.11
C ARG A 278 8.29 -2.34 8.25
N PRO A 279 8.18 -2.89 9.48
CA PRO A 279 7.35 -4.07 9.74
C PRO A 279 5.89 -3.82 9.35
N SER A 280 5.25 -4.81 8.77
CA SER A 280 3.81 -4.76 8.49
C SER A 280 3.02 -4.90 9.79
N ASP A 281 2.03 -4.04 10.01
CA ASP A 281 1.14 -4.10 11.18
C ASP A 281 0.38 -5.46 11.30
N ALA A 282 0.31 -6.22 10.21
CA ALA A 282 -0.39 -7.51 10.20
C ALA A 282 0.48 -8.69 10.60
N THR A 283 1.78 -8.64 10.32
CA THR A 283 2.72 -9.75 10.52
C THR A 283 3.82 -9.41 11.53
N GLU A 284 3.94 -8.13 11.92
CA GLU A 284 5.01 -7.59 12.77
C GLU A 284 6.43 -7.87 12.23
N GLN A 285 6.52 -8.23 10.95
CA GLN A 285 7.77 -8.55 10.26
C GLN A 285 7.92 -7.68 9.00
N LEU A 286 9.16 -7.57 8.52
CA LEU A 286 9.47 -6.87 7.28
C LEU A 286 8.92 -7.67 6.09
N PRO A 287 8.14 -7.04 5.17
CA PRO A 287 7.64 -7.72 3.98
C PRO A 287 8.71 -8.39 3.13
N THR A 288 9.90 -7.80 3.00
CA THR A 288 11.04 -8.40 2.27
C THR A 288 11.58 -9.66 2.93
N THR A 289 11.60 -9.73 4.27
CA THR A 289 12.01 -10.93 5.00
C THR A 289 11.04 -12.08 4.74
N LEU A 290 9.73 -11.80 4.84
CA LEU A 290 8.71 -12.79 4.54
C LEU A 290 8.64 -13.16 3.05
N LEU A 291 8.92 -12.21 2.13
CA LEU A 291 9.04 -12.51 0.70
C LEU A 291 10.15 -13.51 0.42
N ALA A 292 11.28 -13.42 1.13
CA ALA A 292 12.35 -14.40 0.97
C ALA A 292 11.90 -15.83 1.36
N VAL A 293 11.05 -15.95 2.38
CA VAL A 293 10.41 -17.23 2.76
C VAL A 293 9.37 -17.67 1.72
N GLU A 294 8.66 -16.73 1.11
CA GLU A 294 7.57 -16.97 0.16
C GLU A 294 8.08 -17.38 -1.24
N ARG A 295 9.24 -16.85 -1.67
CA ARG A 295 9.83 -17.10 -3.00
C ARG A 295 9.97 -18.57 -3.41
N PRO A 296 10.44 -19.51 -2.57
CA PRO A 296 10.53 -20.92 -2.92
C PRO A 296 9.18 -21.58 -3.24
N HIS A 297 8.08 -20.96 -2.84
CA HIS A 297 6.71 -21.48 -3.05
C HIS A 297 6.05 -20.91 -4.31
N PHE A 298 6.65 -19.93 -4.98
CA PHE A 298 6.17 -19.44 -6.26
C PHE A 298 6.44 -20.44 -7.37
N LYS A 299 5.62 -20.37 -8.42
CA LYS A 299 5.94 -21.00 -9.70
C LYS A 299 7.11 -20.26 -10.36
N PRO A 300 7.95 -20.96 -11.12
CA PRO A 300 9.05 -20.31 -11.81
C PRO A 300 8.54 -19.30 -12.84
N LEU A 301 9.26 -18.18 -12.99
CA LEU A 301 8.99 -17.22 -14.04
C LEU A 301 9.26 -17.86 -15.41
N PRO A 302 8.35 -17.75 -16.39
CA PRO A 302 8.68 -18.11 -17.77
C PRO A 302 9.88 -17.33 -18.28
N ALA A 303 10.73 -17.95 -19.10
CA ALA A 303 11.91 -17.29 -19.67
C ALA A 303 11.58 -16.03 -20.48
N VAL A 304 10.36 -15.97 -21.03
CA VAL A 304 9.85 -14.80 -21.80
C VAL A 304 9.35 -13.66 -20.92
N ALA A 305 9.33 -13.78 -19.59
CA ALA A 305 8.73 -12.78 -18.70
C ALA A 305 9.37 -11.40 -18.85
N HIS A 306 10.67 -11.31 -19.07
CA HIS A 306 11.39 -10.04 -19.22
C HIS A 306 11.13 -9.32 -20.55
N ASP A 307 10.71 -10.06 -21.58
CA ASP A 307 10.39 -9.53 -22.91
C ASP A 307 9.09 -10.16 -23.42
N TYR A 308 8.06 -10.14 -22.60
CA TYR A 308 6.77 -10.76 -22.92
C TYR A 308 6.03 -10.00 -24.01
N GLY A 309 5.76 -10.69 -25.14
CA GLY A 309 4.89 -10.18 -26.22
C GLY A 309 3.44 -10.54 -25.96
N ILE A 310 2.59 -9.54 -25.73
CA ILE A 310 1.14 -9.75 -25.55
C ILE A 310 0.54 -10.29 -26.83
N PHE A 311 -0.29 -11.31 -26.69
CA PHE A 311 -0.94 -11.98 -27.81
C PHE A 311 -2.08 -11.14 -28.39
N ASP A 312 -2.10 -11.03 -29.73
CA ASP A 312 -3.22 -10.51 -30.50
C ASP A 312 -3.39 -11.33 -31.79
N SER A 313 -4.57 -11.35 -32.36
CA SER A 313 -4.87 -12.03 -33.62
C SER A 313 -5.29 -11.00 -34.66
N VAL A 314 -4.58 -10.95 -35.75
CA VAL A 314 -4.75 -9.93 -36.78
C VAL A 314 -4.99 -10.57 -38.14
N LEU A 315 -5.85 -9.94 -38.97
CA LEU A 315 -6.13 -10.38 -40.34
C LEU A 315 -5.36 -9.50 -41.32
N VAL A 316 -4.71 -10.13 -42.31
CA VAL A 316 -3.99 -9.42 -43.35
C VAL A 316 -4.99 -8.90 -44.42
N THR A 317 -4.99 -7.59 -44.64
CA THR A 317 -5.85 -6.93 -45.61
C THR A 317 -5.38 -7.20 -47.06
N ARG A 318 -6.22 -6.87 -48.04
CA ARG A 318 -5.86 -6.96 -49.44
C ARG A 318 -4.70 -6.04 -49.86
N GLU A 319 -4.41 -5.05 -49.04
CA GLU A 319 -3.29 -4.12 -49.20
C GLU A 319 -1.98 -4.64 -48.60
N SER A 320 -1.94 -5.92 -48.18
CA SER A 320 -0.79 -6.51 -47.47
C SER A 320 -0.44 -5.80 -46.16
N LEU A 321 -1.47 -5.37 -45.43
CA LEU A 321 -1.32 -4.67 -44.18
C LEU A 321 -2.05 -5.42 -43.05
N VAL A 322 -1.49 -5.36 -41.85
CA VAL A 322 -2.19 -5.68 -40.60
C VAL A 322 -2.40 -4.39 -39.80
N THR A 323 -3.52 -4.31 -39.09
CA THR A 323 -3.79 -3.17 -38.18
C THR A 323 -3.68 -3.65 -36.76
N ILE A 324 -2.79 -3.02 -35.97
CA ILE A 324 -2.58 -3.30 -34.57
C ILE A 324 -2.72 -1.98 -33.82
N ALA A 325 -3.63 -1.93 -32.85
CA ALA A 325 -4.13 -0.70 -32.29
C ALA A 325 -4.61 0.25 -33.40
N THR A 326 -4.04 1.39 -33.60
CA THR A 326 -4.40 2.31 -34.68
C THR A 326 -3.37 2.35 -35.85
N ASN A 327 -2.28 1.59 -35.69
CA ASN A 327 -1.17 1.60 -36.64
C ASN A 327 -1.29 0.49 -37.68
N ARG A 328 -0.80 0.74 -38.90
CA ARG A 328 -0.76 -0.24 -39.98
C ARG A 328 0.67 -0.68 -40.24
N TYR A 329 0.85 -2.00 -40.35
CA TYR A 329 2.16 -2.63 -40.56
C TYR A 329 2.12 -3.47 -41.85
N SER A 330 3.14 -3.32 -42.70
CA SER A 330 3.24 -4.08 -43.93
C SER A 330 3.68 -5.52 -43.67
N VAL A 331 3.10 -6.43 -44.45
CA VAL A 331 3.46 -7.85 -44.40
C VAL A 331 3.65 -8.38 -45.82
N PRO A 332 4.34 -9.51 -46.01
CA PRO A 332 4.50 -10.11 -47.35
C PRO A 332 3.15 -10.37 -48.03
N ALA A 333 3.05 -10.08 -49.35
CA ALA A 333 1.81 -10.19 -50.10
C ALA A 333 1.19 -11.60 -50.13
N HIS A 334 2.00 -12.64 -50.02
CA HIS A 334 1.48 -14.02 -49.97
C HIS A 334 0.68 -14.34 -48.73
N LEU A 335 0.71 -13.48 -47.70
CA LEU A 335 -0.06 -13.61 -46.44
C LEU A 335 -1.45 -12.95 -46.53
N VAL A 336 -1.79 -12.28 -47.62
CA VAL A 336 -3.09 -11.62 -47.82
C VAL A 336 -4.25 -12.60 -47.57
N GLY A 337 -5.22 -12.17 -46.77
CA GLY A 337 -6.38 -12.97 -46.36
C GLY A 337 -6.12 -13.99 -45.27
N GLN A 338 -4.90 -14.06 -44.76
CA GLN A 338 -4.56 -14.98 -43.65
C GLN A 338 -4.69 -14.28 -42.30
N ALA A 339 -5.00 -15.08 -41.26
CA ALA A 339 -4.91 -14.66 -39.88
C ALA A 339 -3.48 -14.90 -39.35
N LEU A 340 -2.87 -13.88 -38.80
CA LEU A 340 -1.58 -13.96 -38.15
C LEU A 340 -1.72 -13.79 -36.64
N THR A 341 -0.79 -14.39 -35.92
CA THR A 341 -0.59 -14.12 -34.51
C THR A 341 0.40 -12.96 -34.37
N ALA A 342 0.00 -11.89 -33.69
CA ALA A 342 0.89 -10.81 -33.29
C ALA A 342 1.35 -11.01 -31.85
N ARG A 343 2.63 -10.75 -31.58
CA ARG A 343 3.20 -10.61 -30.25
C ARG A 343 3.68 -9.16 -30.08
N LEU A 344 2.96 -8.43 -29.24
CA LEU A 344 3.22 -7.02 -28.95
C LEU A 344 4.19 -6.93 -27.79
N HIS A 345 5.47 -6.72 -28.09
CA HIS A 345 6.51 -6.41 -27.12
C HIS A 345 6.49 -4.92 -26.74
N GLN A 346 7.38 -4.48 -25.87
CA GLN A 346 7.45 -3.06 -25.51
C GLN A 346 7.90 -2.19 -26.69
N GLU A 347 8.91 -2.65 -27.43
CA GLU A 347 9.56 -1.86 -28.49
C GLU A 347 9.39 -2.44 -29.90
N ARG A 348 8.83 -3.65 -30.03
CA ARG A 348 8.64 -4.32 -31.32
C ARG A 348 7.36 -5.14 -31.35
N ILE A 349 6.96 -5.46 -32.56
CA ILE A 349 5.85 -6.37 -32.86
C ILE A 349 6.41 -7.50 -33.71
N ASP A 350 6.22 -8.72 -33.25
CA ASP A 350 6.58 -9.94 -33.97
C ASP A 350 5.29 -10.59 -34.52
N LEU A 351 5.28 -10.92 -35.82
CA LEU A 351 4.15 -11.56 -36.49
C LEU A 351 4.49 -13.03 -36.79
N PHE A 352 3.51 -13.91 -36.57
CA PHE A 352 3.65 -15.35 -36.78
C PHE A 352 2.52 -15.89 -37.61
N GLN A 353 2.88 -16.75 -38.56
CA GLN A 353 1.94 -17.59 -39.32
C GLN A 353 1.95 -18.99 -38.67
N GLY A 354 0.93 -19.34 -37.89
CA GLY A 354 0.95 -20.55 -37.10
C GLY A 354 2.13 -20.59 -36.10
N ALA A 355 2.95 -21.63 -36.18
CA ALA A 355 4.18 -21.76 -35.35
C ALA A 355 5.42 -21.09 -35.99
N LEU A 356 5.32 -20.60 -37.24
CA LEU A 356 6.42 -19.99 -37.97
C LEU A 356 6.44 -18.48 -37.80
N HIS A 357 7.61 -17.93 -37.48
CA HIS A 357 7.81 -16.49 -37.48
C HIS A 357 7.61 -15.94 -38.89
N ALA A 358 6.61 -15.11 -39.09
CA ALA A 358 6.48 -14.37 -40.35
C ALA A 358 7.62 -13.33 -40.38
N PRO A 359 8.37 -13.19 -41.52
CA PRO A 359 9.51 -12.29 -41.55
C PRO A 359 9.08 -10.81 -41.62
N ALA A 360 8.43 -10.35 -40.60
CA ALA A 360 7.96 -8.97 -40.44
C ALA A 360 8.01 -8.62 -38.94
N GLY A 361 9.21 -8.30 -38.45
CA GLY A 361 9.38 -7.60 -37.18
C GLY A 361 9.28 -6.09 -37.45
N HIS A 362 8.40 -5.40 -36.76
CA HIS A 362 8.23 -3.95 -36.89
C HIS A 362 8.56 -3.26 -35.55
N PRO A 363 9.26 -2.11 -35.59
CA PRO A 363 9.33 -1.26 -34.38
C PRO A 363 7.93 -0.77 -34.02
N ARG A 364 7.69 -0.64 -32.75
CA ARG A 364 6.41 -0.22 -32.19
C ARG A 364 6.31 1.30 -32.05
#